data_b67d64684895e5b57ec23b581f7c3ed8
#
_entry.id   b67d64684895e5b57ec23b581f7c3ed8
#
_cell.length_a   1.000
_cell.length_b   1.000
_cell.length_c   1.000
_cell.angle_alpha   90.00
_cell.angle_beta   90.00
_cell.angle_gamma   90.00
#
_symmetry.space_group_name_H-M   'P 1'
#
loop_
_entity.id
_entity.type
_entity.pdbx_description
1 polymer ?
#
loop_
_entity_poly.entity_id
_entity_poly.type
_entity_poly.pdbx_seq_one_letter_code
_entity_poly.pdbx_strand_id
1 'polypeptide(L)'
;AYDFRPFSVVVDVAGGQGALLAEILRRNPGQRGILFDQPQVVAKAGPVFDAAGVSDRCDIVAGDFFVSVPEGADAIVLKWILHDWDDDTNIRILKTCRRAIRPEGKLLVLESILAPHNEGASAKFGDLNMLVMPGGQERTAEEFRSLLAASDFQVANIVEAGPRISVIEAEPV
;
A
#
# COMPACT_ATOMS: atom_id res chain seq x y z
N ALA A 1 11.31 10.35 3.59
CA ALA A 1 11.00 9.85 2.30
C ALA A 1 9.70 10.49 1.77
N TYR A 2 8.50 9.97 1.99
CA TYR A 2 7.25 10.54 1.46
C TYR A 2 6.56 11.45 2.49
N ASP A 3 5.91 12.54 2.01
CA ASP A 3 5.21 13.50 2.88
C ASP A 3 3.74 13.13 3.06
N PHE A 4 3.37 12.65 4.24
CA PHE A 4 2.00 12.30 4.60
C PHE A 4 1.16 13.47 5.15
N ARG A 5 1.74 14.64 5.41
CA ARG A 5 1.04 15.80 6.01
C ARG A 5 -0.23 16.26 5.29
N PRO A 6 -0.36 16.14 3.94
CA PRO A 6 -1.58 16.55 3.24
C PRO A 6 -2.83 15.72 3.56
N PHE A 7 -2.68 14.51 4.11
CA PHE A 7 -3.78 13.58 4.34
C PHE A 7 -4.34 13.71 5.76
N SER A 8 -5.66 13.73 5.90
CA SER A 8 -6.34 13.69 7.20
C SER A 8 -6.63 12.25 7.65
N VAL A 9 -7.00 11.39 6.71
CA VAL A 9 -7.32 9.97 6.94
C VAL A 9 -6.48 9.07 6.05
N VAL A 10 -5.69 8.19 6.66
CA VAL A 10 -4.85 7.20 5.98
C VAL A 10 -5.37 5.80 6.27
N VAL A 11 -5.64 5.01 5.23
CA VAL A 11 -6.01 3.59 5.33
C VAL A 11 -4.81 2.74 4.90
N ASP A 12 -4.33 1.89 5.81
CA ASP A 12 -3.25 0.91 5.53
C ASP A 12 -3.89 -0.45 5.25
N VAL A 13 -4.00 -0.78 3.96
CA VAL A 13 -4.66 -2.01 3.48
C VAL A 13 -3.66 -3.15 3.44
N ALA A 14 -4.03 -4.26 4.09
CA ALA A 14 -3.14 -5.38 4.38
C ALA A 14 -1.90 -4.92 5.17
N GLY A 15 -2.11 -3.99 6.12
CA GLY A 15 -1.05 -3.35 6.89
C GLY A 15 -0.44 -4.22 7.99
N GLY A 16 -0.79 -5.50 8.06
CA GLY A 16 -0.26 -6.43 9.05
C GLY A 16 -0.64 -6.03 10.46
N GLN A 17 0.35 -5.86 11.32
CA GLN A 17 0.15 -5.39 12.70
C GLN A 17 0.21 -3.86 12.83
N GLY A 18 0.25 -3.11 11.73
CA GLY A 18 0.13 -1.66 11.71
C GLY A 18 1.41 -0.88 12.00
N ALA A 19 2.59 -1.48 11.90
CA ALA A 19 3.85 -0.79 12.22
C ALA A 19 4.10 0.44 11.33
N LEU A 20 3.77 0.38 10.04
CA LEU A 20 3.89 1.53 9.14
C LEU A 20 2.90 2.62 9.51
N LEU A 21 1.63 2.27 9.68
CA LEU A 21 0.58 3.23 10.03
C LEU A 21 0.86 3.90 11.39
N ALA A 22 1.31 3.14 12.39
CA ALA A 22 1.68 3.67 13.69
C ALA A 22 2.78 4.74 13.57
N GLU A 23 3.81 4.51 12.75
CA GLU A 23 4.87 5.47 12.52
C GLU A 23 4.40 6.70 11.72
N ILE A 24 3.50 6.54 10.74
CA ILE A 24 2.87 7.66 10.03
C ILE A 24 2.12 8.54 11.02
N LEU A 25 1.24 7.95 11.84
CA LEU A 25 0.44 8.69 12.83
C LEU A 25 1.29 9.35 13.90
N ARG A 26 2.37 8.70 14.35
CA ARG A 26 3.29 9.26 15.34
C ARG A 26 3.97 10.53 14.81
N ARG A 27 4.33 10.55 13.53
CA ARG A 27 4.96 11.72 12.88
C ARG A 27 3.98 12.82 12.50
N ASN A 28 2.69 12.50 12.41
CA ASN A 28 1.66 13.40 11.94
C ASN A 28 0.50 13.46 12.96
N PRO A 29 0.60 14.26 14.04
CA PRO A 29 -0.34 14.25 15.16
C PRO A 29 -1.80 14.60 14.81
N GLY A 30 -2.02 15.31 13.69
CA GLY A 30 -3.35 15.70 13.22
C GLY A 30 -4.09 14.64 12.41
N GLN A 31 -3.44 13.51 12.10
CA GLN A 31 -4.01 12.48 11.23
C GLN A 31 -4.73 11.38 12.02
N ARG A 32 -5.71 10.77 11.37
CA ARG A 32 -6.33 9.51 11.78
C ARG A 32 -5.91 8.39 10.84
N GLY A 33 -5.86 7.17 11.35
CA GLY A 33 -5.53 5.99 10.58
C GLY A 33 -6.60 4.92 10.69
N ILE A 34 -6.70 4.09 9.66
CA ILE A 34 -7.47 2.85 9.68
C ILE A 34 -6.52 1.73 9.25
N LEU A 35 -6.23 0.82 10.16
CA LEU A 35 -5.55 -0.43 9.83
C LEU A 35 -6.59 -1.43 9.33
N PHE A 36 -6.36 -1.99 8.17
CA PHE A 36 -7.25 -3.00 7.58
C PHE A 36 -6.47 -4.24 7.16
N ASP A 37 -6.83 -5.39 7.73
CA ASP A 37 -6.25 -6.69 7.38
C ASP A 37 -7.20 -7.82 7.81
N GLN A 38 -6.81 -9.07 7.58
CA GLN A 38 -7.56 -10.25 8.00
C GLN A 38 -7.73 -10.31 9.53
N PRO A 39 -8.85 -10.86 10.04
CA PRO A 39 -9.16 -10.87 11.49
C PRO A 39 -8.05 -11.40 12.38
N GLN A 40 -7.39 -12.50 11.96
CA GLN A 40 -6.31 -13.13 12.74
C GLN A 40 -5.01 -12.30 12.75
N VAL A 41 -4.85 -11.37 11.78
CA VAL A 41 -3.69 -10.48 11.67
C VAL A 41 -3.89 -9.25 12.56
N VAL A 42 -5.02 -8.55 12.38
CA VAL A 42 -5.32 -7.31 13.13
C VAL A 42 -5.54 -7.55 14.63
N ALA A 43 -5.91 -8.76 15.03
CA ALA A 43 -6.06 -9.12 16.44
C ALA A 43 -4.80 -8.86 17.30
N LYS A 44 -3.62 -8.73 16.66
CA LYS A 44 -2.33 -8.48 17.31
C LYS A 44 -1.86 -7.03 17.20
N ALA A 45 -2.63 -6.15 16.59
CA ALA A 45 -2.19 -4.79 16.25
C ALA A 45 -2.24 -3.82 17.46
N GLY A 46 -3.17 -3.99 18.39
CA GLY A 46 -3.37 -3.07 19.53
C GLY A 46 -2.07 -2.66 20.24
N PRO A 47 -1.25 -3.60 20.71
CA PRO A 47 0.01 -3.27 21.37
C PRO A 47 0.99 -2.42 20.56
N VAL A 48 0.94 -2.48 19.23
CA VAL A 48 1.81 -1.65 18.34
C VAL A 48 1.39 -0.20 18.42
N PHE A 49 0.08 0.08 18.34
CA PHE A 49 -0.47 1.42 18.43
C PHE A 49 -0.35 2.02 19.84
N ASP A 50 -0.54 1.18 20.88
CA ASP A 50 -0.32 1.58 22.27
C ASP A 50 1.13 2.01 22.53
N ALA A 51 2.08 1.21 22.07
CA ALA A 51 3.51 1.51 22.20
C ALA A 51 3.92 2.77 21.43
N ALA A 52 3.24 3.08 20.32
CA ALA A 52 3.46 4.30 19.54
C ALA A 52 2.71 5.53 20.10
N GLY A 53 1.80 5.35 21.05
CA GLY A 53 0.98 6.43 21.63
C GLY A 53 -0.03 7.01 20.65
N VAL A 54 -0.62 6.18 19.77
CA VAL A 54 -1.53 6.63 18.71
C VAL A 54 -2.85 5.86 18.65
N SER A 55 -3.14 5.02 19.65
CA SER A 55 -4.34 4.18 19.71
C SER A 55 -5.66 4.97 19.65
N ASP A 56 -5.67 6.19 20.17
CA ASP A 56 -6.82 7.10 20.14
C ASP A 56 -7.14 7.65 18.74
N ARG A 57 -6.23 7.50 17.80
CA ARG A 57 -6.31 8.00 16.42
C ARG A 57 -6.27 6.91 15.36
N CYS A 58 -6.29 5.64 15.76
CA CYS A 58 -6.25 4.50 14.86
C CYS A 58 -7.42 3.56 15.07
N ASP A 59 -8.24 3.38 14.05
CA ASP A 59 -9.26 2.36 14.00
C ASP A 59 -8.68 1.07 13.42
N ILE A 60 -8.97 -0.08 14.06
CA ILE A 60 -8.52 -1.41 13.61
C ILE A 60 -9.73 -2.13 13.04
N VAL A 61 -9.72 -2.40 11.75
CA VAL A 61 -10.84 -2.99 10.99
C VAL A 61 -10.40 -4.32 10.38
N ALA A 62 -11.16 -5.37 10.67
CA ALA A 62 -10.94 -6.68 10.06
C ALA A 62 -11.77 -6.85 8.79
N GLY A 63 -11.17 -7.43 7.74
CA GLY A 63 -11.89 -7.70 6.49
C GLY A 63 -11.06 -8.40 5.44
N ASP A 64 -11.59 -8.40 4.22
CA ASP A 64 -10.98 -8.99 3.03
C ASP A 64 -10.96 -7.94 1.91
N PHE A 65 -9.77 -7.55 1.46
CA PHE A 65 -9.60 -6.55 0.41
C PHE A 65 -10.13 -7.01 -0.97
N PHE A 66 -10.38 -8.31 -1.17
CA PHE A 66 -11.07 -8.78 -2.37
C PHE A 66 -12.57 -8.44 -2.39
N VAL A 67 -13.13 -8.16 -1.22
CA VAL A 67 -14.55 -7.80 -1.06
C VAL A 67 -14.72 -6.29 -0.98
N SER A 68 -14.05 -5.67 -0.01
CA SER A 68 -14.12 -4.23 0.22
C SER A 68 -12.93 -3.76 1.06
N VAL A 69 -12.66 -2.45 1.04
CA VAL A 69 -11.75 -1.76 1.96
C VAL A 69 -12.51 -0.60 2.61
N PRO A 70 -12.05 -0.07 3.77
CA PRO A 70 -12.70 1.05 4.43
C PRO A 70 -12.78 2.29 3.52
N GLU A 71 -13.95 2.93 3.49
CA GLU A 71 -14.25 4.08 2.63
C GLU A 71 -13.81 5.42 3.25
N GLY A 72 -13.67 6.43 2.38
CA GLY A 72 -13.45 7.82 2.79
C GLY A 72 -12.01 8.18 3.09
N ALA A 73 -11.05 7.39 2.62
CA ALA A 73 -9.63 7.68 2.75
C ALA A 73 -9.18 8.87 1.90
N ASP A 74 -8.33 9.72 2.47
CA ASP A 74 -7.54 10.69 1.72
C ASP A 74 -6.30 10.02 1.10
N ALA A 75 -5.77 8.98 1.77
CA ALA A 75 -4.74 8.12 1.23
C ALA A 75 -5.04 6.65 1.56
N ILE A 76 -4.91 5.77 0.57
CA ILE A 76 -4.86 4.33 0.73
C ILE A 76 -3.41 3.88 0.51
N VAL A 77 -2.88 3.11 1.45
CA VAL A 77 -1.53 2.55 1.38
C VAL A 77 -1.61 1.05 1.12
N LEU A 78 -0.85 0.57 0.13
CA LEU A 78 -0.56 -0.83 -0.14
C LEU A 78 0.96 -1.01 -0.09
N LYS A 79 1.48 -1.74 0.89
CA LYS A 79 2.93 -1.95 1.02
C LYS A 79 3.27 -3.42 0.93
N TRP A 80 4.03 -3.79 -0.12
CA TRP A 80 4.43 -5.18 -0.38
C TRP A 80 3.23 -6.13 -0.45
N ILE A 81 2.26 -5.76 -1.28
CA ILE A 81 1.03 -6.50 -1.52
C ILE A 81 0.90 -6.92 -2.98
N LEU A 82 1.11 -5.95 -3.92
CA LEU A 82 0.85 -6.22 -5.33
C LEU A 82 1.84 -7.21 -5.94
N HIS A 83 3.03 -7.33 -5.37
CA HIS A 83 4.01 -8.30 -5.82
C HIS A 83 3.64 -9.77 -5.50
N ASP A 84 2.73 -10.00 -4.56
CA ASP A 84 2.28 -11.35 -4.21
C ASP A 84 1.27 -11.94 -5.22
N TRP A 85 0.75 -11.12 -6.14
CA TRP A 85 -0.38 -11.47 -6.99
C TRP A 85 -0.10 -11.22 -8.48
N ASP A 86 -0.80 -11.99 -9.34
CA ASP A 86 -0.85 -11.74 -10.78
C ASP A 86 -1.64 -10.46 -11.10
N ASP A 87 -1.60 -10.02 -12.37
CA ASP A 87 -2.22 -8.77 -12.79
C ASP A 87 -3.75 -8.78 -12.65
N ASP A 88 -4.41 -9.88 -13.00
CA ASP A 88 -5.87 -9.98 -12.88
C ASP A 88 -6.35 -9.88 -11.43
N THR A 89 -5.61 -10.51 -10.52
CA THR A 89 -5.86 -10.45 -9.09
C THR A 89 -5.59 -9.04 -8.53
N ASN A 90 -4.50 -8.42 -8.96
CA ASN A 90 -4.17 -7.05 -8.58
C ASN A 90 -5.20 -6.03 -9.07
N ILE A 91 -5.72 -6.17 -10.30
CA ILE A 91 -6.81 -5.32 -10.79
C ILE A 91 -8.04 -5.42 -9.90
N ARG A 92 -8.37 -6.60 -9.39
CA ARG A 92 -9.50 -6.77 -8.45
C ARG A 92 -9.25 -6.04 -7.13
N ILE A 93 -8.04 -6.15 -6.54
CA ILE A 93 -7.64 -5.44 -5.31
C ILE A 93 -7.72 -3.93 -5.54
N LEU A 94 -7.09 -3.45 -6.60
CA LEU A 94 -7.04 -2.03 -6.93
C LEU A 94 -8.43 -1.44 -7.18
N LYS A 95 -9.33 -2.19 -7.81
CA LYS A 95 -10.73 -1.76 -8.00
C LYS A 95 -11.52 -1.66 -6.70
N THR A 96 -11.22 -2.46 -5.67
CA THR A 96 -11.82 -2.25 -4.34
C THR A 96 -11.29 -0.97 -3.69
N CYS A 97 -9.99 -0.69 -3.81
CA CYS A 97 -9.38 0.56 -3.36
C CYS A 97 -9.99 1.77 -4.11
N ARG A 98 -10.19 1.63 -5.46
CA ARG A 98 -10.78 2.69 -6.29
C ARG A 98 -12.19 3.09 -5.85
N ARG A 99 -13.00 2.13 -5.45
CA ARG A 99 -14.36 2.39 -4.94
C ARG A 99 -14.37 3.09 -3.58
N ALA A 100 -13.36 2.84 -2.76
CA ALA A 100 -13.30 3.31 -1.38
C ALA A 100 -12.60 4.67 -1.21
N ILE A 101 -11.66 4.99 -2.10
CA ILE A 101 -10.89 6.22 -2.03
C ILE A 101 -11.74 7.43 -2.43
N ARG A 102 -11.50 8.57 -1.80
CA ARG A 102 -12.12 9.85 -2.21
C ARG A 102 -11.68 10.26 -3.62
N PRO A 103 -12.49 11.06 -4.35
CA PRO A 103 -12.12 11.52 -5.70
C PRO A 103 -10.78 12.24 -5.76
N GLU A 104 -10.42 13.01 -4.72
CA GLU A 104 -9.16 13.73 -4.60
C GLU A 104 -8.10 12.97 -3.79
N GLY A 105 -8.40 11.73 -3.40
CA GLY A 105 -7.50 10.89 -2.61
C GLY A 105 -6.33 10.37 -3.42
N LYS A 106 -5.33 9.81 -2.73
CA LYS A 106 -4.14 9.22 -3.34
C LYS A 106 -4.02 7.74 -2.98
N LEU A 107 -3.78 6.91 -3.98
CA LEU A 107 -3.30 5.56 -3.76
C LEU A 107 -1.77 5.57 -3.70
N LEU A 108 -1.22 5.02 -2.64
CA LEU A 108 0.22 4.95 -2.38
C LEU A 108 0.64 3.47 -2.39
N VAL A 109 1.25 3.04 -3.48
CA VAL A 109 1.79 1.68 -3.62
C VAL A 109 3.28 1.72 -3.27
N LEU A 110 3.66 0.99 -2.22
CA LEU A 110 5.02 0.94 -1.70
C LEU A 110 5.65 -0.41 -2.09
N GLU A 111 6.40 -0.41 -3.18
CA GLU A 111 6.95 -1.62 -3.79
C GLU A 111 8.40 -1.44 -4.27
N SER A 112 9.05 -2.54 -4.54
CA SER A 112 10.27 -2.57 -5.31
C SER A 112 9.95 -2.35 -6.79
N ILE A 113 10.76 -1.55 -7.47
CA ILE A 113 10.62 -1.36 -8.93
C ILE A 113 11.79 -2.04 -9.60
N LEU A 114 11.50 -2.94 -10.55
CA LEU A 114 12.53 -3.55 -11.37
C LEU A 114 13.23 -2.49 -12.23
N ALA A 115 14.56 -2.49 -12.14
CA ALA A 115 15.39 -1.69 -13.01
C ALA A 115 15.39 -2.26 -14.46
N PRO A 116 15.73 -1.45 -15.47
CA PRO A 116 15.89 -1.90 -16.85
C PRO A 116 16.85 -3.09 -16.99
N HIS A 117 16.82 -3.74 -18.15
CA HIS A 117 17.67 -4.91 -18.48
C HIS A 117 19.16 -4.64 -18.15
N ASN A 118 19.78 -5.60 -17.47
CA ASN A 118 21.18 -5.59 -17.03
C ASN A 118 21.54 -4.65 -15.87
N GLU A 119 20.57 -4.02 -15.19
CA GLU A 119 20.75 -3.24 -13.98
C GLU A 119 20.00 -3.88 -12.79
N GLY A 120 20.40 -3.57 -11.56
CA GLY A 120 19.63 -3.92 -10.34
C GLY A 120 19.58 -5.41 -10.02
N ALA A 121 20.71 -6.12 -9.98
CA ALA A 121 20.76 -7.56 -9.70
C ALA A 121 19.97 -8.01 -8.44
N SER A 122 19.96 -7.22 -7.36
CA SER A 122 19.24 -7.56 -6.13
C SER A 122 17.71 -7.56 -6.28
N ALA A 123 17.15 -6.66 -7.11
CA ALA A 123 15.71 -6.63 -7.40
C ALA A 123 15.31 -7.86 -8.23
N LYS A 124 16.14 -8.30 -9.17
CA LYS A 124 15.91 -9.52 -9.97
C LYS A 124 15.98 -10.81 -9.17
N PHE A 125 16.82 -10.88 -8.14
CA PHE A 125 16.77 -11.99 -7.18
C PHE A 125 15.49 -11.95 -6.35
N GLY A 126 14.96 -10.77 -6.03
CA GLY A 126 13.64 -10.59 -5.40
C GLY A 126 12.54 -11.17 -6.28
N ASP A 127 12.53 -10.84 -7.57
CA ASP A 127 11.56 -11.33 -8.54
C ASP A 127 11.53 -12.85 -8.65
N LEU A 128 12.71 -13.50 -8.72
CA LEU A 128 12.81 -14.96 -8.68
C LEU A 128 12.21 -15.56 -7.39
N ASN A 129 12.38 -14.89 -6.24
CA ASN A 129 11.77 -15.34 -4.99
C ASN A 129 10.23 -15.18 -5.02
N MET A 130 9.70 -14.09 -5.58
CA MET A 130 8.26 -13.90 -5.73
C MET A 130 7.63 -14.96 -6.64
N LEU A 131 8.27 -15.27 -7.75
CA LEU A 131 7.82 -16.33 -8.66
C LEU A 131 7.74 -17.70 -7.99
N VAL A 132 8.69 -18.04 -7.10
CA VAL A 132 8.80 -19.37 -6.48
C VAL A 132 7.94 -19.51 -5.22
N MET A 133 7.80 -18.43 -4.44
CA MET A 133 7.14 -18.48 -3.14
C MET A 133 5.61 -18.21 -3.24
N PRO A 134 5.13 -16.99 -3.58
CA PRO A 134 3.70 -16.72 -3.70
C PRO A 134 3.14 -16.94 -5.11
N GLY A 135 3.98 -17.12 -6.13
CA GLY A 135 3.56 -17.09 -7.53
C GLY A 135 3.29 -15.69 -8.08
N GLY A 136 3.79 -14.67 -7.39
CA GLY A 136 3.71 -13.27 -7.77
C GLY A 136 4.89 -12.82 -8.63
N GLN A 137 5.03 -11.51 -8.80
CA GLN A 137 6.11 -10.91 -9.61
C GLN A 137 6.43 -9.49 -9.16
N GLU A 138 7.70 -9.14 -9.22
CA GLU A 138 8.13 -7.75 -9.18
C GLU A 138 7.85 -7.09 -10.53
N ARG A 139 7.61 -5.77 -10.54
CA ARG A 139 7.23 -5.03 -11.75
C ARG A 139 8.13 -3.85 -12.03
N THR A 140 8.29 -3.53 -13.30
CA THR A 140 8.89 -2.28 -13.76
C THR A 140 7.94 -1.11 -13.53
N ALA A 141 8.44 0.12 -13.60
CA ALA A 141 7.61 1.32 -13.51
C ALA A 141 6.52 1.37 -14.59
N GLU A 142 6.80 0.85 -15.79
CA GLU A 142 5.82 0.83 -16.90
C GLU A 142 4.71 -0.20 -16.67
N GLU A 143 5.05 -1.37 -16.13
CA GLU A 143 4.06 -2.38 -15.76
C GLU A 143 3.16 -1.88 -14.62
N PHE A 144 3.70 -1.16 -13.62
CA PHE A 144 2.87 -0.50 -12.61
C PHE A 144 1.94 0.55 -13.21
N ARG A 145 2.41 1.37 -14.18
CA ARG A 145 1.54 2.33 -14.88
C ARG A 145 0.39 1.62 -15.60
N SER A 146 0.69 0.54 -16.31
CA SER A 146 -0.30 -0.26 -17.04
C SER A 146 -1.32 -0.89 -16.09
N LEU A 147 -0.85 -1.49 -15.00
CA LEU A 147 -1.69 -2.12 -13.98
C LEU A 147 -2.64 -1.12 -13.30
N LEU A 148 -2.12 0.04 -12.93
CA LEU A 148 -2.89 1.10 -12.28
C LEU A 148 -3.90 1.72 -13.25
N ALA A 149 -3.52 1.94 -14.52
CA ALA A 149 -4.43 2.43 -15.55
C ALA A 149 -5.60 1.47 -15.82
N ALA A 150 -5.36 0.14 -15.80
CA ALA A 150 -6.39 -0.87 -15.93
C ALA A 150 -7.36 -0.92 -14.73
N SER A 151 -7.03 -0.20 -13.67
CA SER A 151 -7.78 -0.16 -12.40
C SER A 151 -8.36 1.24 -12.09
N ASP A 152 -8.47 2.10 -13.11
CA ASP A 152 -8.99 3.47 -13.01
C ASP A 152 -8.15 4.37 -12.09
N PHE A 153 -6.81 4.23 -12.16
CA PHE A 153 -5.83 5.10 -11.53
C PHE A 153 -4.79 5.59 -12.54
N GLN A 154 -4.32 6.81 -12.36
CA GLN A 154 -3.19 7.36 -13.11
C GLN A 154 -1.99 7.60 -12.18
N VAL A 155 -0.81 7.10 -12.54
CA VAL A 155 0.42 7.39 -11.79
C VAL A 155 0.78 8.87 -11.92
N ALA A 156 0.77 9.58 -10.80
CA ALA A 156 1.14 10.98 -10.71
C ALA A 156 2.64 11.16 -10.45
N ASN A 157 3.21 10.30 -9.59
CA ASN A 157 4.63 10.41 -9.21
C ASN A 157 5.20 9.05 -8.78
N ILE A 158 6.54 8.92 -8.85
CA ILE A 158 7.29 7.79 -8.29
C ILE A 158 8.47 8.37 -7.50
N VAL A 159 8.51 8.09 -6.19
CA VAL A 159 9.52 8.61 -5.27
C VAL A 159 10.32 7.46 -4.67
N GLU A 160 11.64 7.45 -4.85
CA GLU A 160 12.49 6.52 -4.13
C GLU A 160 12.44 6.78 -2.62
N ALA A 161 12.05 5.78 -1.85
CA ALA A 161 11.90 5.87 -0.40
C ALA A 161 12.99 5.11 0.37
N GLY A 162 13.82 4.35 -0.34
CA GLY A 162 14.94 3.57 0.20
C GLY A 162 15.55 2.66 -0.84
N PRO A 163 16.57 1.88 -0.48
CA PRO A 163 17.34 1.08 -1.45
C PRO A 163 16.54 0.03 -2.22
N ARG A 164 15.38 -0.34 -1.72
CA ARG A 164 14.54 -1.40 -2.29
C ARG A 164 13.05 -1.08 -2.26
N ILE A 165 12.69 0.18 -2.06
CA ILE A 165 11.29 0.59 -1.96
C ILE A 165 11.09 1.96 -2.60
N SER A 166 10.10 2.03 -3.46
CA SER A 166 9.59 3.27 -4.04
C SER A 166 8.14 3.47 -3.62
N VAL A 167 7.73 4.72 -3.48
CA VAL A 167 6.33 5.10 -3.36
C VAL A 167 5.82 5.47 -4.74
N ILE A 168 4.90 4.68 -5.26
CA ILE A 168 4.18 4.96 -6.50
C ILE A 168 2.89 5.66 -6.07
N GLU A 169 2.80 6.95 -6.34
CA GLU A 169 1.62 7.76 -6.08
C GLU A 169 0.72 7.75 -7.30
N ALA A 170 -0.55 7.39 -7.09
CA ALA A 170 -1.55 7.36 -8.15
C ALA A 170 -2.84 8.08 -7.71
N GLU A 171 -3.50 8.70 -8.69
CA GLU A 171 -4.74 9.45 -8.55
C GLU A 171 -5.89 8.68 -9.21
N PRO A 172 -7.11 8.73 -8.62
CA PRO A 172 -8.33 8.26 -9.28
C PRO A 172 -8.59 8.99 -10.60
N VAL A 173 -9.02 8.28 -11.63
CA VAL A 173 -9.47 8.83 -12.92
C VAL A 173 -10.89 8.40 -13.23
#